data_139b6265d92af7eab31ec8c9139ec887
#
_entry.id   139b6265d92af7eab31ec8c9139ec887
#
_cell.length_a   1.000
_cell.length_b   1.000
_cell.length_c   1.000
_cell.angle_alpha   90.00
_cell.angle_beta   90.00
_cell.angle_gamma   90.00
#
_symmetry.space_group_name_H-M   'P 1'
#
loop_
_entity.id
_entity.type
_entity.pdbx_description
1 polymer ?
#
loop_
_entity_poly.entity_id
_entity_poly.type
_entity_poly.pdbx_seq_one_letter_code
_entity_poly.pdbx_strand_id
1 'polypeptide(L)'
;MLVKSNSEEEKQIIEDIIDSDEKLRKQHELFMEEMRFKQVLIDARKSKDLTQKEVSERSGLSQQAVSRLEKGHGGTIDTVIKYLYSMGLMLTVKEV
;
A
#
# COMPACT_ATOMS: atom_id res chain seq x y z
N MET A 1 -2.66 10.40 37.97
CA MET A 1 -2.43 11.17 36.97
C MET A 1 -1.61 10.58 35.96
N LEU A 2 -1.92 10.92 34.92
CA LEU A 2 -1.16 10.49 33.99
C LEU A 2 0.04 11.21 33.96
N VAL A 3 1.00 10.59 34.25
CA VAL A 3 2.23 11.13 34.09
C VAL A 3 2.37 11.44 32.67
N LYS A 4 2.83 12.59 32.44
CA LYS A 4 3.23 12.91 31.22
C LYS A 4 4.04 11.82 30.66
N SER A 5 3.47 11.09 29.81
CA SER A 5 4.16 9.96 29.35
C SER A 5 5.36 10.44 28.60
N ASN A 6 6.41 9.77 28.82
CA ASN A 6 7.60 9.97 28.10
C ASN A 6 7.38 9.31 26.76
N SER A 7 7.22 10.06 25.72
CA SER A 7 6.92 9.52 24.41
C SER A 7 8.02 8.60 23.88
N GLU A 8 9.25 8.78 24.33
CA GLU A 8 10.34 7.89 23.96
C GLU A 8 10.21 6.54 24.65
N GLU A 9 9.81 6.53 25.92
CA GLU A 9 9.55 5.29 26.63
C GLU A 9 8.38 4.53 26.01
N GLU A 10 7.33 5.24 25.62
CA GLU A 10 6.20 4.62 24.97
C GLU A 10 6.59 4.02 23.63
N LYS A 11 7.38 4.72 22.85
CA LYS A 11 7.87 4.20 21.60
C LYS A 11 8.74 2.96 21.80
N GLN A 12 9.58 2.97 22.82
CA GLN A 12 10.44 1.84 23.11
C GLN A 12 9.64 0.61 23.54
N ILE A 13 8.60 0.81 24.35
CA ILE A 13 7.73 -0.27 24.75
C ILE A 13 7.02 -0.88 23.54
N ILE A 14 6.52 -0.06 22.66
CA ILE A 14 5.86 -0.53 21.45
C ILE A 14 6.84 -1.28 20.55
N GLU A 15 8.02 -0.75 20.36
CA GLU A 15 9.06 -1.41 19.57
C GLU A 15 9.46 -2.75 20.19
N ASP A 16 9.60 -2.82 21.50
CA ASP A 16 9.93 -4.06 22.19
C ASP A 16 8.85 -5.12 22.04
N ILE A 17 7.59 -4.71 22.11
CA ILE A 17 6.47 -5.61 21.90
C ILE A 17 6.46 -6.15 20.47
N ILE A 18 6.65 -5.29 19.51
CA ILE A 18 6.70 -5.69 18.10
C ILE A 18 7.87 -6.62 17.85
N ASP A 19 9.04 -6.28 18.37
CA ASP A 19 10.25 -7.07 18.17
C ASP A 19 10.19 -8.43 18.89
N SER A 20 9.56 -8.49 20.06
CA SER A 20 9.47 -9.72 20.82
C SER A 20 8.35 -10.65 20.35
N ASP A 21 7.36 -10.11 19.65
CA ASP A 21 6.29 -10.92 19.09
C ASP A 21 6.49 -11.02 17.58
N GLU A 22 7.02 -12.15 17.14
CA GLU A 22 7.35 -12.35 15.74
C GLU A 22 6.13 -12.25 14.83
N LYS A 23 4.96 -12.66 15.31
CA LYS A 23 3.74 -12.59 14.53
C LYS A 23 3.33 -11.14 14.30
N LEU A 24 3.38 -10.31 15.35
CA LEU A 24 3.08 -8.89 15.24
C LEU A 24 4.09 -8.18 14.35
N ARG A 25 5.37 -8.54 14.46
CA ARG A 25 6.41 -7.96 13.62
C ARG A 25 6.16 -8.27 12.15
N LYS A 26 5.81 -9.51 11.83
CA LYS A 26 5.50 -9.90 10.45
C LYS A 26 4.27 -9.17 9.92
N GLN A 27 3.23 -9.03 10.74
CA GLN A 27 2.05 -8.29 10.35
C GLN A 27 2.36 -6.83 10.07
N HIS A 28 3.22 -6.23 10.89
CA HIS A 28 3.65 -4.87 10.71
C HIS A 28 4.43 -4.70 9.40
N GLU A 29 5.35 -5.61 9.12
CA GLU A 29 6.13 -5.59 7.89
C GLU A 29 5.24 -5.72 6.66
N LEU A 30 4.26 -6.62 6.70
CA LEU A 30 3.32 -6.79 5.60
C LEU A 30 2.49 -5.54 5.38
N PHE A 31 2.02 -4.93 6.46
CA PHE A 31 1.26 -3.68 6.38
C PHE A 31 2.08 -2.58 5.72
N MET A 32 3.34 -2.43 6.12
CA MET A 32 4.22 -1.43 5.55
C MET A 32 4.47 -1.70 4.06
N GLU A 33 4.61 -2.96 3.68
CA GLU A 33 4.80 -3.34 2.29
C GLU A 33 3.57 -3.03 1.44
N GLU A 34 2.37 -3.27 1.98
CA GLU A 34 1.12 -2.93 1.31
C GLU A 34 1.01 -1.42 1.09
N MET A 35 1.37 -0.63 2.10
CA MET A 35 1.35 0.83 1.99
C MET A 35 2.37 1.33 0.98
N ARG A 36 3.53 0.70 0.93
CA ARG A 36 4.55 1.04 -0.05
C ARG A 36 4.05 0.75 -1.47
N PHE A 37 3.45 -0.42 -1.66
CA PHE A 37 2.95 -0.82 -2.97
C PHE A 37 1.83 0.10 -3.45
N LYS A 38 0.90 0.42 -2.56
CA LYS A 38 -0.16 1.37 -2.85
C LYS A 38 0.40 2.70 -3.35
N GLN A 39 1.43 3.21 -2.68
CA GLN A 39 2.04 4.48 -3.07
C GLN A 39 2.72 4.38 -4.44
N VAL A 40 3.34 3.24 -4.73
CA VAL A 40 3.94 2.99 -6.05
C VAL A 40 2.88 3.08 -7.15
N LEU A 41 1.69 2.53 -6.91
CA LEU A 41 0.60 2.58 -7.88
C LEU A 41 0.13 4.01 -8.13
N ILE A 42 -0.06 4.78 -7.06
CA ILE A 42 -0.47 6.17 -7.17
C ILE A 42 0.57 7.00 -7.91
N ASP A 43 1.84 6.82 -7.55
CA ASP A 43 2.93 7.56 -8.18
C ASP A 43 3.05 7.21 -9.67
N ALA A 44 2.86 5.95 -10.02
CA ALA A 44 2.88 5.51 -11.40
C ALA A 44 1.79 6.21 -12.21
N ARG A 45 0.57 6.25 -11.67
CA ARG A 45 -0.54 6.94 -12.34
C ARG A 45 -0.25 8.43 -12.51
N LYS A 46 0.20 9.07 -11.45
CA LYS A 46 0.49 10.51 -11.48
C LYS A 46 1.63 10.84 -12.42
N SER A 47 2.62 9.99 -12.53
CA SER A 47 3.73 10.21 -13.45
C SER A 47 3.31 10.17 -14.92
N LYS A 48 2.18 9.53 -15.19
CA LYS A 48 1.60 9.49 -16.54
C LYS A 48 0.56 10.58 -16.77
N ASP A 49 0.38 11.48 -15.81
CA ASP A 49 -0.62 12.55 -15.86
C ASP A 49 -2.04 12.03 -16.05
N LEU A 50 -2.33 10.87 -15.46
CA LEU A 50 -3.64 10.24 -15.57
C LEU A 50 -4.45 10.41 -14.29
N THR A 51 -5.75 10.65 -14.46
CA THR A 51 -6.68 10.64 -13.33
C THR A 51 -7.17 9.22 -13.08
N GLN A 52 -7.77 9.00 -11.91
CA GLN A 52 -8.40 7.71 -11.61
C GLN A 52 -9.47 7.37 -12.64
N LYS A 53 -10.21 8.37 -13.08
CA LYS A 53 -11.24 8.18 -14.10
C LYS A 53 -10.65 7.68 -15.42
N GLU A 54 -9.56 8.28 -15.83
CA GLU A 54 -8.88 7.87 -17.07
C GLU A 54 -8.35 6.45 -17.00
N VAL A 55 -7.75 6.09 -15.86
CA VAL A 55 -7.29 4.71 -15.64
C VAL A 55 -8.46 3.73 -15.63
N SER A 56 -9.57 4.13 -15.01
CA SER A 56 -10.80 3.33 -15.05
C SER A 56 -11.24 3.05 -16.48
N GLU A 57 -11.29 4.09 -17.30
CA GLU A 57 -11.71 3.96 -18.69
C GLU A 57 -10.77 3.07 -19.51
N ARG A 58 -9.46 3.23 -19.32
CA ARG A 58 -8.45 2.46 -20.05
C ARG A 58 -8.37 1.01 -19.61
N SER A 59 -8.55 0.76 -18.31
CA SER A 59 -8.34 -0.58 -17.74
C SER A 59 -9.58 -1.46 -17.80
N GLY A 60 -10.75 -0.87 -17.98
CA GLY A 60 -12.00 -1.58 -17.83
C GLY A 60 -12.43 -1.78 -16.38
N LEU A 61 -11.66 -1.26 -15.42
CA LEU A 61 -12.02 -1.30 -14.01
C LEU A 61 -12.99 -0.15 -13.69
N SER A 62 -13.85 -0.33 -12.71
CA SER A 62 -14.69 0.77 -12.25
C SER A 62 -13.85 1.79 -11.52
N GLN A 63 -14.32 3.04 -11.44
CA GLN A 63 -13.64 4.07 -10.66
C GLN A 63 -13.52 3.68 -9.20
N GLN A 64 -14.53 2.99 -8.68
CA GLN A 64 -14.52 2.50 -7.31
C GLN A 64 -13.42 1.47 -7.10
N ALA A 65 -13.23 0.57 -8.07
CA ALA A 65 -12.16 -0.42 -8.00
C ALA A 65 -10.78 0.23 -8.02
N VAL A 66 -10.58 1.22 -8.88
CA VAL A 66 -9.33 1.99 -8.95
C VAL A 66 -9.09 2.70 -7.63
N SER A 67 -10.09 3.38 -7.10
CA SER A 67 -9.98 4.09 -5.84
C SER A 67 -9.64 3.15 -4.68
N ARG A 68 -10.28 2.00 -4.61
CA ARG A 68 -10.00 1.01 -3.55
C ARG A 68 -8.58 0.46 -3.65
N LEU A 69 -8.12 0.19 -4.85
CA LEU A 69 -6.77 -0.29 -5.06
C LEU A 69 -5.75 0.73 -4.56
N GLU A 70 -5.96 2.00 -4.86
CA GLU A 70 -5.06 3.08 -4.45
C GLU A 70 -5.16 3.41 -2.96
N LYS A 71 -6.20 2.96 -2.29
CA LYS A 71 -6.33 3.12 -0.84
C LYS A 71 -5.74 1.93 -0.07
N GLY A 72 -5.30 0.91 -0.78
CA GLY A 72 -4.76 -0.28 -0.15
C GLY A 72 -5.81 -1.23 0.39
N HIS A 73 -7.05 -1.14 -0.12
CA HIS A 73 -8.16 -1.97 0.35
C HIS A 73 -8.38 -3.19 -0.53
N GLY A 74 -7.31 -3.84 -0.89
CA GLY A 74 -7.42 -5.09 -1.62
C GLY A 74 -7.46 -4.91 -3.11
N GLY A 75 -7.98 -5.90 -3.75
CA GLY A 75 -7.93 -6.06 -5.17
C GLY A 75 -7.27 -7.39 -5.47
N THR A 76 -7.72 -8.05 -6.51
CA THR A 76 -7.09 -9.28 -6.95
C THR A 76 -5.87 -8.94 -7.79
N ILE A 77 -5.04 -9.94 -8.02
CA ILE A 77 -3.89 -9.78 -8.89
C ILE A 77 -4.34 -9.33 -10.28
N ASP A 78 -5.49 -9.83 -10.73
CA ASP A 78 -6.10 -9.44 -12.00
C ASP A 78 -6.35 -7.93 -12.05
N THR A 79 -6.91 -7.38 -10.98
CA THR A 79 -7.16 -5.94 -10.85
C THR A 79 -5.86 -5.14 -10.95
N VAL A 80 -4.82 -5.58 -10.23
CA VAL A 80 -3.52 -4.92 -10.26
C VAL A 80 -2.91 -4.96 -11.65
N ILE A 81 -2.97 -6.10 -12.30
CA ILE A 81 -2.43 -6.27 -13.65
C ILE A 81 -3.17 -5.35 -14.63
N LYS A 82 -4.49 -5.30 -14.57
CA LYS A 82 -5.28 -4.43 -15.44
C LYS A 82 -4.95 -2.95 -15.22
N TYR A 83 -4.81 -2.58 -13.96
CA TYR A 83 -4.45 -1.22 -13.58
C TYR A 83 -3.10 -0.83 -14.22
N LEU A 84 -2.08 -1.63 -14.00
CA LEU A 84 -0.74 -1.35 -14.49
C LEU A 84 -0.67 -1.41 -16.02
N TYR A 85 -1.28 -2.42 -16.61
CA TYR A 85 -1.24 -2.60 -18.05
C TYR A 85 -1.89 -1.43 -18.79
N SER A 86 -2.93 -0.83 -18.21
CA SER A 86 -3.60 0.32 -18.81
C SER A 86 -2.68 1.53 -18.96
N MET A 87 -1.59 1.57 -18.22
CA MET A 87 -0.60 2.63 -18.26
C MET A 87 0.70 2.22 -18.95
N GLY A 88 0.71 1.04 -19.57
CA GLY A 88 1.91 0.51 -20.21
C GLY A 88 2.93 -0.04 -19.22
N LEU A 89 2.49 -0.40 -18.03
CA LEU A 89 3.35 -0.93 -16.99
C LEU A 89 3.07 -2.41 -16.75
N MET A 90 4.03 -3.08 -16.16
CA MET A 90 3.95 -4.52 -15.91
C MET A 90 4.33 -4.80 -14.47
N LEU A 91 3.66 -5.79 -13.89
CA LEU A 91 4.03 -6.27 -12.57
C LEU A 91 5.23 -7.21 -12.74
N THR A 92 6.24 -7.03 -11.91
CA THR A 92 7.43 -7.87 -11.96
C THR A 92 7.83 -8.28 -10.55
N VAL A 93 8.63 -9.33 -10.45
CA VAL A 93 9.11 -9.85 -9.18
C VAL A 93 10.62 -9.62 -9.10
N LYS A 94 11.06 -9.14 -7.95
CA LYS A 94 12.47 -8.83 -7.73
C LYS A 94 12.86 -9.37 -6.36
N GLU A 95 14.08 -9.91 -6.28
CA GLU A 95 14.61 -10.33 -4.99
C GLU A 95 14.88 -9.12 -4.10
N VAL A 96 14.67 -9.34 -2.83
CA VAL A 96 14.87 -8.30 -1.83
C VAL A 96 16.35 -8.15 -1.51
#